data_93b1e800dab9b6ecd4cf3c9c0c14614f
#
_entry.id   93b1e800dab9b6ecd4cf3c9c0c14614f
#
_cell.length_a   1.000
_cell.length_b   1.000
_cell.length_c   1.000
_cell.angle_alpha   90.00
_cell.angle_beta   90.00
_cell.angle_gamma   90.00
#
_symmetry.space_group_name_H-M   'P 1'
#
loop_
_entity.id
_entity.type
_entity.pdbx_description
1 polymer ?
#
loop_
_entity_poly.entity_id
_entity_poly.type
_entity_poly.pdbx_seq_one_letter_code
_entity_poly.pdbx_strand_id
1 'polypeptide(L)'
;MPTGAGKSLCFQIPALMMDGITLVISPLISLMKDQVEALNQAGVHAAYLNSSLTASQYYRALAYAREGRYPIIYVAPERLVTEEFLDFARNTKISMVAIDEAHCVSQWGQDFRPSYLKIVEFIERLEVRPVVSAFTATATKEVRDDISDILMLREPTVLTTGFDRPNLYFGVQAPKDKYETMKNFLELHPGQSGVIYCLTRKNVEEVCEKLRADGFSVTRY
;
A
#
# COMPACT_ATOMS: atom_id res chain seq x y z
N MET A 1 2.14 -7.25 10.09
CA MET A 1 0.78 -7.00 10.65
C MET A 1 -0.25 -7.31 9.57
N PRO A 2 -1.36 -8.00 9.85
CA PRO A 2 -2.36 -8.35 8.83
C PRO A 2 -3.05 -7.11 8.25
N THR A 3 -3.68 -7.28 7.09
CA THR A 3 -4.52 -6.22 6.49
C THR A 3 -5.67 -5.87 7.45
N GLY A 4 -5.97 -4.59 7.60
CA GLY A 4 -6.99 -4.10 8.53
C GLY A 4 -6.55 -3.95 10.00
N ALA A 5 -5.31 -4.33 10.35
CA ALA A 5 -4.78 -4.21 11.72
C ALA A 5 -4.23 -2.82 12.08
N GLY A 6 -4.50 -1.80 11.27
CA GLY A 6 -4.07 -0.42 11.56
C GLY A 6 -2.62 -0.10 11.22
N LYS A 7 -1.98 -0.82 10.26
CA LYS A 7 -0.60 -0.53 9.83
C LYS A 7 -0.35 0.95 9.54
N SER A 8 -1.28 1.62 8.86
CA SER A 8 -1.13 3.03 8.50
C SER A 8 -1.00 3.94 9.72
N LEU A 9 -1.70 3.65 10.80
CA LEU A 9 -1.60 4.42 12.04
C LEU A 9 -0.21 4.33 12.68
N CYS A 10 0.50 3.21 12.47
CA CYS A 10 1.83 3.01 13.04
C CYS A 10 2.89 3.98 12.47
N PHE A 11 2.66 4.56 11.30
CA PHE A 11 3.51 5.61 10.77
C PHE A 11 2.83 6.99 10.74
N GLN A 12 1.51 7.05 10.63
CA GLN A 12 0.78 8.32 10.61
C GLN A 12 0.86 9.05 11.95
N ILE A 13 0.67 8.34 13.08
CA ILE A 13 0.76 8.94 14.41
C ILE A 13 2.18 9.48 14.70
N PRO A 14 3.27 8.70 14.55
CA PRO A 14 4.62 9.24 14.70
C PRO A 14 4.90 10.41 13.75
N ALA A 15 4.42 10.38 12.52
CA ALA A 15 4.60 11.46 11.56
C ALA A 15 4.07 12.81 12.07
N LEU A 16 2.96 12.80 12.82
CA LEU A 16 2.38 14.02 13.41
C LEU A 16 3.09 14.48 14.68
N MET A 17 3.90 13.60 15.27
CA MET A 17 4.68 13.91 16.49
C MET A 17 6.11 14.36 16.19
N MET A 18 6.61 14.06 15.00
CA MET A 18 7.97 14.39 14.57
C MET A 18 8.02 15.78 13.92
N ASP A 19 9.13 16.49 14.14
CA ASP A 19 9.38 17.76 13.47
C ASP A 19 10.03 17.51 12.09
N GLY A 20 9.33 17.87 11.03
CA GLY A 20 9.71 17.65 9.64
C GLY A 20 8.66 16.86 8.86
N ILE A 21 9.04 16.39 7.68
CA ILE A 21 8.13 15.65 6.78
C ILE A 21 8.37 14.15 6.89
N THR A 22 7.30 13.39 6.98
CA THR A 22 7.31 11.94 6.78
C THR A 22 6.97 11.63 5.34
N LEU A 23 7.86 10.93 4.64
CA LEU A 23 7.61 10.37 3.32
C LEU A 23 7.06 8.95 3.47
N VAL A 24 5.89 8.68 2.91
CA VAL A 24 5.30 7.35 2.86
C VAL A 24 5.45 6.81 1.44
N ILE A 25 6.29 5.80 1.28
CA ILE A 25 6.51 5.18 -0.02
C ILE A 25 5.47 4.07 -0.21
N SER A 26 4.65 4.18 -1.26
CA SER A 26 3.59 3.21 -1.55
C SER A 26 3.56 2.87 -3.05
N PRO A 27 3.23 1.61 -3.42
CA PRO A 27 3.27 1.17 -4.81
C PRO A 27 1.98 1.46 -5.59
N LEU A 28 0.89 1.82 -4.90
CA LEU A 28 -0.45 1.89 -5.47
C LEU A 28 -1.01 3.31 -5.43
N ILE A 29 -1.19 3.91 -6.62
CA ILE A 29 -1.71 5.28 -6.77
C ILE A 29 -3.11 5.45 -6.17
N SER A 30 -4.00 4.46 -6.33
CA SER A 30 -5.34 4.49 -5.76
C SER A 30 -5.28 4.55 -4.23
N LEU A 31 -4.47 3.67 -3.63
CA LEU A 31 -4.31 3.63 -2.17
C LEU A 31 -3.72 4.93 -1.62
N MET A 32 -2.76 5.54 -2.32
CA MET A 32 -2.24 6.86 -1.92
C MET A 32 -3.34 7.93 -1.88
N LYS A 33 -4.22 7.96 -2.88
CA LYS A 33 -5.34 8.91 -2.95
C LYS A 33 -6.29 8.72 -1.80
N ASP A 34 -6.72 7.48 -1.57
CA ASP A 34 -7.66 7.13 -0.49
C ASP A 34 -7.09 7.49 0.89
N GLN A 35 -5.80 7.20 1.14
CA GLN A 35 -5.12 7.54 2.39
C GLN A 35 -5.00 9.05 2.60
N VAL A 36 -4.62 9.79 1.56
CA VAL A 36 -4.51 11.26 1.63
C VAL A 36 -5.88 11.91 1.82
N GLU A 37 -6.91 11.41 1.15
CA GLU A 37 -8.27 11.90 1.33
C GLU A 37 -8.75 11.68 2.77
N ALA A 38 -8.56 10.48 3.31
CA ALA A 38 -8.93 10.16 4.69
C ALA A 38 -8.19 11.04 5.71
N LEU A 39 -6.89 11.30 5.52
CA LEU A 39 -6.10 12.19 6.37
C LEU A 39 -6.63 13.62 6.32
N ASN A 40 -6.89 14.15 5.11
CA ASN A 40 -7.42 15.50 4.94
C ASN A 40 -8.82 15.66 5.57
N GLN A 41 -9.68 14.65 5.47
CA GLN A 41 -10.98 14.60 6.14
C GLN A 41 -10.86 14.58 7.67
N ALA A 42 -9.80 13.95 8.18
CA ALA A 42 -9.48 13.96 9.62
C ALA A 42 -8.77 15.24 10.09
N GLY A 43 -8.60 16.24 9.21
CA GLY A 43 -7.94 17.52 9.54
C GLY A 43 -6.42 17.48 9.46
N VAL A 44 -5.83 16.41 8.96
CA VAL A 44 -4.37 16.28 8.76
C VAL A 44 -4.05 16.59 7.29
N HIS A 45 -3.35 17.69 7.05
CA HIS A 45 -2.94 18.06 5.70
C HIS A 45 -1.90 17.08 5.15
N ALA A 46 -2.28 16.33 4.13
CA ALA A 46 -1.40 15.39 3.45
C ALA A 46 -1.46 15.58 1.93
N ALA A 47 -0.42 15.18 1.24
CA ALA A 47 -0.34 15.21 -0.22
C ALA A 47 0.18 13.87 -0.77
N TYR A 48 0.00 13.66 -2.07
CA TYR A 48 0.65 12.55 -2.79
C TYR A 48 1.41 13.08 -4.01
N LEU A 49 2.51 12.41 -4.33
CA LEU A 49 3.39 12.69 -5.47
C LEU A 49 3.57 11.43 -6.30
N ASN A 50 2.81 11.33 -7.38
CA ASN A 50 2.82 10.17 -8.27
C ASN A 50 2.62 10.60 -9.74
N SER A 51 2.53 9.65 -10.66
CA SER A 51 2.41 9.90 -12.10
C SER A 51 1.04 10.44 -12.53
N SER A 52 0.03 10.45 -11.68
CA SER A 52 -1.30 10.99 -12.02
C SER A 52 -1.39 12.51 -11.93
N LEU A 53 -0.37 13.17 -11.35
CA LEU A 53 -0.32 14.62 -11.24
C LEU A 53 0.19 15.25 -12.55
N THR A 54 -0.43 16.37 -12.93
CA THR A 54 0.16 17.25 -13.94
C THR A 54 1.42 17.93 -13.39
N ALA A 55 2.29 18.43 -14.27
CA ALA A 55 3.50 19.15 -13.85
C ALA A 55 3.17 20.30 -12.90
N SER A 56 2.15 21.12 -13.22
CA SER A 56 1.72 22.23 -12.38
C SER A 56 1.26 21.79 -10.98
N GLN A 57 0.50 20.69 -10.89
CA GLN A 57 0.06 20.13 -9.61
C GLN A 57 1.25 19.62 -8.79
N TYR A 58 2.19 18.94 -9.44
CA TYR A 58 3.39 18.41 -8.81
C TYR A 58 4.26 19.52 -8.20
N TYR A 59 4.61 20.55 -8.98
CA TYR A 59 5.43 21.67 -8.49
C TYR A 59 4.71 22.47 -7.40
N ARG A 60 3.40 22.63 -7.49
CA ARG A 60 2.62 23.29 -6.43
C ARG A 60 2.65 22.48 -5.14
N ALA A 61 2.52 21.14 -5.22
CA ALA A 61 2.61 20.27 -4.05
C ALA A 61 3.99 20.35 -3.38
N LEU A 62 5.08 20.38 -4.17
CA LEU A 62 6.44 20.57 -3.64
C LEU A 62 6.63 21.94 -2.99
N ALA A 63 6.06 23.00 -3.58
CA ALA A 63 6.12 24.34 -2.98
C ALA A 63 5.43 24.38 -1.61
N TYR A 64 4.23 23.82 -1.51
CA TYR A 64 3.51 23.73 -0.23
C TYR A 64 4.21 22.83 0.80
N ALA A 65 4.88 21.79 0.34
CA ALA A 65 5.70 20.95 1.19
C ALA A 65 6.90 21.72 1.77
N ARG A 66 7.59 22.55 0.97
CA ARG A 66 8.67 23.44 1.43
C ARG A 66 8.18 24.47 2.46
N GLU A 67 6.93 24.89 2.37
CA GLU A 67 6.29 25.79 3.35
C GLU A 67 5.87 25.06 4.65
N GLY A 68 6.13 23.74 4.77
CA GLY A 68 5.78 22.95 5.93
C GLY A 68 4.29 22.64 6.09
N ARG A 69 3.51 22.75 5.00
CA ARG A 69 2.05 22.52 5.06
C ARG A 69 1.68 21.04 5.22
N TYR A 70 2.57 20.12 4.86
CA TYR A 70 2.29 18.67 4.84
C TYR A 70 3.23 17.93 5.79
N PRO A 71 2.75 17.47 6.95
CA PRO A 71 3.53 16.56 7.79
C PRO A 71 3.72 15.18 7.15
N ILE A 72 2.82 14.78 6.23
CA ILE A 72 2.85 13.48 5.56
C ILE A 72 2.71 13.66 4.06
N ILE A 73 3.62 13.05 3.30
CA ILE A 73 3.57 13.01 1.84
C ILE A 73 3.73 11.59 1.35
N TYR A 74 2.74 11.10 0.61
CA TYR A 74 2.81 9.81 -0.08
C TYR A 74 3.55 9.96 -1.40
N VAL A 75 4.54 9.10 -1.65
CA VAL A 75 5.40 9.20 -2.82
C VAL A 75 5.49 7.86 -3.55
N ALA A 76 5.32 7.89 -4.86
CA ALA A 76 5.58 6.71 -5.68
C ALA A 76 7.12 6.49 -5.80
N PRO A 77 7.61 5.25 -5.67
CA PRO A 77 9.05 4.97 -5.60
C PRO A 77 9.84 5.48 -6.81
N GLU A 78 9.24 5.54 -7.99
CA GLU A 78 9.88 6.07 -9.19
C GLU A 78 10.16 7.59 -9.14
N ARG A 79 9.50 8.33 -8.25
CA ARG A 79 9.72 9.76 -8.07
C ARG A 79 10.94 10.08 -7.21
N LEU A 80 11.36 9.16 -6.35
CA LEU A 80 12.39 9.40 -5.34
C LEU A 80 13.75 9.84 -5.92
N VAL A 81 14.09 9.37 -7.10
CA VAL A 81 15.40 9.65 -7.75
C VAL A 81 15.31 10.66 -8.89
N THR A 82 14.17 11.36 -9.04
CA THR A 82 14.08 12.48 -9.97
C THR A 82 14.82 13.70 -9.39
N GLU A 83 15.51 14.47 -10.24
CA GLU A 83 16.31 15.60 -9.78
C GLU A 83 15.46 16.63 -9.00
N GLU A 84 14.24 16.88 -9.43
CA GLU A 84 13.34 17.82 -8.75
C GLU A 84 12.96 17.34 -7.35
N PHE A 85 12.76 16.03 -7.17
CA PHE A 85 12.43 15.48 -5.86
C PHE A 85 13.66 15.40 -4.95
N LEU A 86 14.82 15.09 -5.49
CA LEU A 86 16.09 15.08 -4.76
C LEU A 86 16.45 16.50 -4.29
N ASP A 87 16.29 17.51 -5.14
CA ASP A 87 16.46 18.92 -4.75
C ASP A 87 15.51 19.30 -3.61
N PHE A 88 14.24 18.92 -3.72
CA PHE A 88 13.28 19.13 -2.65
C PHE A 88 13.72 18.46 -1.35
N ALA A 89 14.11 17.20 -1.40
CA ALA A 89 14.46 16.40 -0.22
C ALA A 89 15.75 16.91 0.48
N ARG A 90 16.75 17.40 -0.27
CA ARG A 90 17.97 18.01 0.28
C ARG A 90 17.69 19.32 1.02
N ASN A 91 16.70 20.07 0.56
CA ASN A 91 16.35 21.39 1.12
C ASN A 91 15.18 21.31 2.13
N THR A 92 14.80 20.11 2.56
CA THR A 92 13.66 19.90 3.45
C THR A 92 14.01 18.87 4.51
N LYS A 93 13.61 19.10 5.75
CA LYS A 93 13.83 18.14 6.84
C LYS A 93 12.91 16.94 6.65
N ILE A 94 13.49 15.82 6.21
CA ILE A 94 12.80 14.51 6.18
C ILE A 94 13.07 13.80 7.50
N SER A 95 12.05 13.63 8.32
CA SER A 95 12.16 13.02 9.64
C SER A 95 12.00 11.51 9.60
N MET A 96 11.14 11.02 8.71
CA MET A 96 10.89 9.58 8.58
C MET A 96 10.63 9.20 7.10
N VAL A 97 11.08 8.02 6.72
CA VAL A 97 10.69 7.31 5.49
C VAL A 97 9.95 6.04 5.91
N ALA A 98 8.65 6.02 5.72
CA ALA A 98 7.79 4.86 5.96
C ALA A 98 7.56 4.13 4.64
N ILE A 99 7.91 2.85 4.60
CA ILE A 99 7.81 2.03 3.40
C ILE A 99 6.61 1.11 3.56
N ASP A 100 5.52 1.43 2.88
CA ASP A 100 4.33 0.59 2.83
C ASP A 100 4.51 -0.51 1.78
N GLU A 101 3.87 -1.66 2.00
CA GLU A 101 4.03 -2.88 1.20
C GLU A 101 5.51 -3.24 0.98
N ALA A 102 6.30 -3.17 2.04
CA ALA A 102 7.75 -3.35 2.00
C ALA A 102 8.19 -4.71 1.40
N HIS A 103 7.31 -5.71 1.33
CA HIS A 103 7.59 -6.97 0.63
C HIS A 103 7.92 -6.78 -0.85
N CYS A 104 7.53 -5.64 -1.44
CA CYS A 104 7.88 -5.28 -2.82
C CYS A 104 9.38 -5.09 -3.06
N VAL A 105 10.20 -4.96 -2.03
CA VAL A 105 11.67 -4.84 -2.17
C VAL A 105 12.34 -6.19 -2.38
N SER A 106 11.74 -7.28 -1.92
CA SER A 106 12.28 -8.64 -1.98
C SER A 106 11.86 -9.36 -3.25
N GLN A 107 12.80 -10.04 -3.91
CA GLN A 107 12.50 -10.92 -5.05
C GLN A 107 11.67 -12.15 -4.64
N TRP A 108 11.70 -12.51 -3.37
CA TRP A 108 10.90 -13.59 -2.78
C TRP A 108 9.53 -13.11 -2.30
N GLY A 109 9.27 -11.80 -2.40
CA GLY A 109 7.97 -11.21 -2.11
C GLY A 109 6.92 -11.55 -3.18
N GLN A 110 5.65 -11.44 -2.84
CA GLN A 110 4.54 -11.76 -3.76
C GLN A 110 4.44 -10.77 -4.93
N ASP A 111 4.96 -9.54 -4.78
CA ASP A 111 4.87 -8.46 -5.78
C ASP A 111 6.20 -7.67 -5.81
N PHE A 112 7.26 -8.32 -6.29
CA PHE A 112 8.55 -7.65 -6.42
C PHE A 112 8.48 -6.48 -7.40
N ARG A 113 8.98 -5.32 -6.97
CA ARG A 113 9.02 -4.10 -7.78
C ARG A 113 10.42 -3.50 -7.81
N PRO A 114 11.12 -3.54 -8.95
CA PRO A 114 12.46 -2.97 -9.08
C PRO A 114 12.56 -1.50 -8.66
N SER A 115 11.46 -0.73 -8.78
CA SER A 115 11.41 0.67 -8.34
C SER A 115 11.60 0.84 -6.83
N TYR A 116 11.33 -0.19 -6.01
CA TYR A 116 11.56 -0.15 -4.58
C TYR A 116 13.04 -0.12 -4.19
N LEU A 117 13.93 -0.63 -5.05
CA LEU A 117 15.38 -0.52 -4.84
C LEU A 117 15.86 0.94 -4.86
N LYS A 118 15.14 1.83 -5.52
CA LYS A 118 15.41 3.28 -5.52
C LYS A 118 15.24 3.94 -4.15
N ILE A 119 14.54 3.28 -3.23
CA ILE A 119 14.37 3.79 -1.86
C ILE A 119 15.72 3.89 -1.15
N VAL A 120 16.54 2.85 -1.29
CA VAL A 120 17.89 2.83 -0.69
C VAL A 120 18.75 3.94 -1.29
N GLU A 121 18.80 4.01 -2.62
CA GLU A 121 19.52 5.05 -3.35
C GLU A 121 19.09 6.45 -2.90
N PHE A 122 17.80 6.67 -2.71
CA PHE A 122 17.26 7.92 -2.21
C PHE A 122 17.75 8.24 -0.80
N ILE A 123 17.63 7.27 0.13
CA ILE A 123 18.03 7.47 1.54
C ILE A 123 19.53 7.79 1.65
N GLU A 124 20.36 7.15 0.83
CA GLU A 124 21.82 7.40 0.80
C GLU A 124 22.20 8.80 0.28
N ARG A 125 21.33 9.41 -0.53
CA ARG A 125 21.53 10.76 -1.06
C ARG A 125 21.10 11.90 -0.11
N LEU A 126 20.47 11.55 1.03
CA LEU A 126 20.09 12.51 2.05
C LEU A 126 21.29 12.82 2.97
N GLU A 127 21.50 14.09 3.30
CA GLU A 127 22.57 14.52 4.21
C GLU A 127 22.41 13.93 5.61
N VAL A 128 21.17 13.85 6.09
CA VAL A 128 20.81 13.25 7.37
C VAL A 128 19.89 12.07 7.11
N ARG A 129 20.30 10.87 7.56
CA ARG A 129 19.47 9.68 7.44
C ARG A 129 18.22 9.80 8.31
N PRO A 130 17.02 9.73 7.73
CA PRO A 130 15.78 9.75 8.50
C PRO A 130 15.56 8.43 9.25
N VAL A 131 14.57 8.42 10.14
CA VAL A 131 14.05 7.15 10.68
C VAL A 131 13.45 6.35 9.51
N VAL A 132 13.83 5.10 9.38
CA VAL A 132 13.30 4.20 8.34
C VAL A 132 12.42 3.15 8.98
N SER A 133 11.19 3.04 8.50
CA SER A 133 10.22 2.06 8.98
C SER A 133 9.59 1.31 7.79
N ALA A 134 9.43 0.00 7.93
CA ALA A 134 8.94 -0.87 6.87
C ALA A 134 7.71 -1.66 7.34
N PHE A 135 6.65 -1.64 6.53
CA PHE A 135 5.36 -2.24 6.85
C PHE A 135 4.93 -3.19 5.74
N THR A 136 4.47 -4.37 6.12
CA THR A 136 3.86 -5.32 5.18
C THR A 136 2.81 -6.18 5.87
N ALA A 137 1.84 -6.66 5.11
CA ALA A 137 0.87 -7.64 5.57
C ALA A 137 1.37 -9.07 5.37
N THR A 138 2.24 -9.28 4.38
CA THR A 138 2.62 -10.61 3.89
C THR A 138 4.16 -10.70 3.81
N ALA A 139 4.78 -11.26 4.83
CA ALA A 139 6.22 -11.49 4.81
C ALA A 139 6.55 -12.80 5.52
N THR A 140 7.14 -13.74 4.78
CA THR A 140 7.82 -14.91 5.36
C THR A 140 9.05 -14.46 6.14
N LYS A 141 9.76 -15.39 6.78
CA LYS A 141 11.01 -15.06 7.47
C LYS A 141 12.03 -14.54 6.47
N GLU A 142 12.19 -15.23 5.34
CA GLU A 142 13.13 -14.87 4.27
C GLU A 142 12.86 -13.46 3.73
N VAL A 143 11.59 -13.12 3.47
CA VAL A 143 11.19 -11.78 3.01
C VAL A 143 11.47 -10.70 4.06
N ARG A 144 11.34 -11.01 5.35
CA ARG A 144 11.67 -10.06 6.44
C ARG A 144 13.16 -9.81 6.55
N ASP A 145 13.95 -10.86 6.43
CA ASP A 145 15.41 -10.77 6.44
C ASP A 145 15.87 -9.93 5.24
N ASP A 146 15.36 -10.19 4.03
CA ASP A 146 15.59 -9.38 2.83
C ASP A 146 15.21 -7.91 3.01
N ILE A 147 14.04 -7.62 3.59
CA ILE A 147 13.60 -6.24 3.86
C ILE A 147 14.63 -5.52 4.74
N SER A 148 15.10 -6.18 5.80
CA SER A 148 16.08 -5.60 6.73
C SER A 148 17.41 -5.33 6.03
N ASP A 149 17.90 -6.28 5.25
CA ASP A 149 19.18 -6.19 4.57
C ASP A 149 19.16 -5.19 3.42
N ILE A 150 18.18 -5.31 2.51
CA ILE A 150 18.08 -4.45 1.33
C ILE A 150 17.83 -2.99 1.74
N LEU A 151 16.94 -2.72 2.70
CA LEU A 151 16.68 -1.38 3.18
C LEU A 151 17.75 -0.87 4.17
N MET A 152 18.77 -1.68 4.46
CA MET A 152 19.85 -1.36 5.39
C MET A 152 19.32 -0.82 6.73
N LEU A 153 18.32 -1.51 7.31
CA LEU A 153 17.72 -1.11 8.57
C LEU A 153 18.76 -1.21 9.70
N ARG A 154 18.87 -0.18 10.53
CA ARG A 154 19.84 -0.10 11.62
C ARG A 154 19.19 -0.54 12.92
N GLU A 155 19.64 -1.66 13.50
CA GLU A 155 19.13 -2.22 14.76
C GLU A 155 17.59 -2.23 14.81
N PRO A 156 16.90 -2.81 13.80
CA PRO A 156 15.46 -2.66 13.69
C PRO A 156 14.73 -3.39 14.81
N THR A 157 13.74 -2.75 15.40
CA THR A 157 12.73 -3.44 16.21
C THR A 157 11.74 -4.14 15.27
N VAL A 158 11.74 -5.48 15.29
CA VAL A 158 10.88 -6.28 14.44
C VAL A 158 9.65 -6.75 15.22
N LEU A 159 8.47 -6.29 14.81
CA LEU A 159 7.19 -6.69 15.38
C LEU A 159 6.43 -7.57 14.38
N THR A 160 6.19 -8.82 14.78
CA THR A 160 5.39 -9.75 13.98
C THR A 160 4.14 -10.13 14.76
N THR A 161 2.97 -9.83 14.20
CA THR A 161 1.69 -10.36 14.70
C THR A 161 1.33 -11.59 13.88
N GLY A 162 0.59 -12.53 14.45
CA GLY A 162 0.14 -13.72 13.71
C GLY A 162 -0.70 -13.37 12.47
N PHE A 163 -0.77 -14.29 11.53
CA PHE A 163 -1.64 -14.19 10.35
C PHE A 163 -3.07 -14.65 10.66
N ASP A 164 -3.28 -15.24 11.82
CA ASP A 164 -4.58 -15.76 12.23
C ASP A 164 -5.60 -14.63 12.37
N ARG A 165 -6.74 -14.84 11.76
CA ARG A 165 -7.89 -13.93 11.80
C ARG A 165 -9.12 -14.74 12.22
N PRO A 166 -9.40 -14.85 13.51
CA PRO A 166 -10.45 -15.73 14.03
C PRO A 166 -11.86 -15.38 13.52
N ASN A 167 -12.03 -14.19 12.94
CA ASN A 167 -13.27 -13.77 12.29
C ASN A 167 -13.38 -14.18 10.82
N LEU A 168 -12.35 -14.84 10.23
CA LEU A 168 -12.38 -15.32 8.85
C LEU A 168 -12.37 -16.85 8.83
N TYR A 169 -13.30 -17.41 8.07
CA TYR A 169 -13.31 -18.82 7.76
C TYR A 169 -12.74 -19.06 6.36
N PHE A 170 -11.81 -20.02 6.25
CA PHE A 170 -11.25 -20.46 4.98
C PHE A 170 -11.69 -21.90 4.72
N GLY A 171 -12.46 -22.10 3.65
CA GLY A 171 -12.89 -23.42 3.18
C GLY A 171 -12.32 -23.71 1.80
N VAL A 172 -11.86 -24.94 1.57
CA VAL A 172 -11.41 -25.41 0.25
C VAL A 172 -12.33 -26.53 -0.19
N GLN A 173 -12.84 -26.43 -1.41
CA GLN A 173 -13.68 -27.44 -2.04
C GLN A 173 -13.12 -27.79 -3.41
N ALA A 174 -13.25 -29.03 -3.83
CA ALA A 174 -12.90 -29.51 -5.16
C ALA A 174 -14.16 -30.06 -5.87
N PRO A 175 -15.10 -29.20 -6.26
CA PRO A 175 -16.37 -29.63 -6.82
C PRO A 175 -16.21 -30.13 -8.25
N LYS A 176 -17.11 -31.06 -8.66
CA LYS A 176 -17.25 -31.47 -10.07
C LYS A 176 -17.80 -30.32 -10.93
N ASP A 177 -18.79 -29.60 -10.41
CA ASP A 177 -19.34 -28.40 -11.03
C ASP A 177 -19.09 -27.19 -10.11
N LYS A 178 -18.20 -26.31 -10.56
CA LYS A 178 -17.82 -25.11 -9.82
C LYS A 178 -18.94 -24.06 -9.79
N TYR A 179 -19.72 -23.98 -10.88
CA TYR A 179 -20.78 -22.99 -10.97
C TYR A 179 -21.93 -23.34 -10.03
N GLU A 180 -22.41 -24.58 -10.09
CA GLU A 180 -23.49 -25.06 -9.23
C GLU A 180 -23.11 -24.97 -7.74
N THR A 181 -21.87 -25.33 -7.40
CA THR A 181 -21.40 -25.22 -6.00
C THR A 181 -21.37 -23.77 -5.52
N MET A 182 -20.92 -22.84 -6.36
CA MET A 182 -20.92 -21.41 -6.06
C MET A 182 -22.35 -20.87 -5.94
N LYS A 183 -23.25 -21.24 -6.86
CA LYS A 183 -24.68 -20.87 -6.82
C LYS A 183 -25.35 -21.33 -5.53
N ASN A 184 -25.20 -22.59 -5.18
CA ASN A 184 -25.71 -23.13 -3.92
C ASN A 184 -25.16 -22.38 -2.70
N PHE A 185 -23.87 -22.01 -2.71
CA PHE A 185 -23.29 -21.20 -1.64
C PHE A 185 -23.97 -19.82 -1.52
N LEU A 186 -24.23 -19.13 -2.65
CA LEU A 186 -24.93 -17.85 -2.65
C LEU A 186 -26.38 -17.97 -2.16
N GLU A 187 -27.08 -19.03 -2.54
CA GLU A 187 -28.46 -19.32 -2.09
C GLU A 187 -28.55 -19.57 -0.57
N LEU A 188 -27.51 -20.16 0.02
CA LEU A 188 -27.41 -20.37 1.48
C LEU A 188 -27.07 -19.09 2.25
N HIS A 189 -26.65 -18.02 1.57
CA HIS A 189 -26.25 -16.75 2.19
C HIS A 189 -27.05 -15.54 1.63
N PRO A 190 -28.38 -15.57 1.72
CA PRO A 190 -29.22 -14.53 1.14
C PRO A 190 -28.96 -13.17 1.80
N GLY A 191 -28.93 -12.10 0.99
CA GLY A 191 -28.73 -10.74 1.48
C GLY A 191 -27.30 -10.38 1.89
N GLN A 192 -26.37 -11.29 1.73
CA GLN A 192 -24.95 -11.02 1.98
C GLN A 192 -24.25 -10.57 0.69
N SER A 193 -23.31 -9.62 0.82
CA SER A 193 -22.45 -9.21 -0.29
C SER A 193 -21.22 -10.09 -0.38
N GLY A 194 -20.78 -10.39 -1.60
CA GLY A 194 -19.60 -11.23 -1.83
C GLY A 194 -18.80 -10.77 -3.05
N VAL A 195 -17.56 -11.25 -3.14
CA VAL A 195 -16.66 -11.03 -4.29
C VAL A 195 -16.24 -12.38 -4.84
N ILE A 196 -16.41 -12.59 -6.15
CA ILE A 196 -16.01 -13.80 -6.85
C ILE A 196 -14.80 -13.47 -7.72
N TYR A 197 -13.65 -14.09 -7.41
CA TYR A 197 -12.45 -13.96 -8.21
C TYR A 197 -12.39 -15.04 -9.27
N CYS A 198 -12.18 -14.64 -10.52
CA CYS A 198 -12.01 -15.55 -11.66
C CYS A 198 -10.62 -15.41 -12.27
N LEU A 199 -10.11 -16.49 -12.85
CA LEU A 199 -8.75 -16.52 -13.40
C LEU A 199 -8.59 -15.62 -14.65
N THR A 200 -9.66 -15.43 -15.45
CA THR A 200 -9.62 -14.64 -16.68
C THR A 200 -10.82 -13.70 -16.76
N ARG A 201 -10.68 -12.60 -17.53
CA ARG A 201 -11.78 -11.67 -17.82
C ARG A 201 -12.98 -12.38 -18.47
N LYS A 202 -12.72 -13.30 -19.38
CA LYS A 202 -13.76 -14.12 -20.01
C LYS A 202 -14.57 -14.89 -18.98
N ASN A 203 -13.92 -15.53 -18.01
CA ASN A 203 -14.61 -16.25 -16.95
C ASN A 203 -15.44 -15.31 -16.06
N VAL A 204 -14.97 -14.08 -15.80
CA VAL A 204 -15.75 -13.05 -15.07
C VAL A 204 -17.04 -12.73 -15.81
N GLU A 205 -16.96 -12.54 -17.13
CA GLU A 205 -18.13 -12.25 -17.99
C GLU A 205 -19.12 -13.40 -17.98
N GLU A 206 -18.65 -14.61 -18.23
CA GLU A 206 -19.49 -15.84 -18.25
C GLU A 206 -20.19 -16.07 -16.90
N VAL A 207 -19.47 -15.95 -15.78
CA VAL A 207 -20.03 -16.13 -14.43
C VAL A 207 -21.05 -15.03 -14.14
N CYS A 208 -20.75 -13.78 -14.47
CA CYS A 208 -21.66 -12.67 -14.25
C CYS A 208 -22.97 -12.83 -15.04
N GLU A 209 -22.90 -13.26 -16.31
CA GLU A 209 -24.09 -13.48 -17.15
C GLU A 209 -24.95 -14.64 -16.60
N LYS A 210 -24.34 -15.76 -16.22
CA LYS A 210 -25.03 -16.91 -15.63
C LYS A 210 -25.76 -16.53 -14.35
N LEU A 211 -25.07 -15.84 -13.43
CA LEU A 211 -25.67 -15.42 -12.16
C LEU A 211 -26.83 -14.43 -12.37
N ARG A 212 -26.74 -13.53 -13.37
CA ARG A 212 -27.86 -12.65 -13.73
C ARG A 212 -29.06 -13.44 -14.27
N ALA A 213 -28.79 -14.44 -15.13
CA ALA A 213 -29.84 -15.30 -15.66
C ALA A 213 -30.53 -16.10 -14.56
N ASP A 214 -29.80 -16.49 -13.51
CA ASP A 214 -30.34 -17.17 -12.32
C ASP A 214 -30.97 -16.19 -11.28
N GLY A 215 -31.05 -14.88 -11.59
CA GLY A 215 -31.77 -13.89 -10.78
C GLY A 215 -30.94 -13.23 -9.66
N PHE A 216 -29.63 -13.43 -9.63
CA PHE A 216 -28.77 -12.75 -8.66
C PHE A 216 -28.47 -11.31 -9.08
N SER A 217 -28.43 -10.42 -8.09
CA SER A 217 -27.94 -9.04 -8.27
C SER A 217 -26.41 -9.06 -8.31
N VAL A 218 -25.82 -8.95 -9.51
CA VAL A 218 -24.37 -9.06 -9.71
C VAL A 218 -23.85 -8.02 -10.71
N THR A 219 -22.66 -7.52 -10.44
CA THR A 219 -21.89 -6.64 -11.33
C THR A 219 -20.49 -7.19 -11.54
N ARG A 220 -19.78 -6.69 -12.54
CA ARG A 220 -18.39 -7.05 -12.82
C ARG A 220 -17.48 -5.83 -12.76
N TYR A 221 -16.26 -6.10 -12.40
CA TYR A 221 -15.19 -5.10 -12.32
C TYR A 221 -14.00 -5.55 -13.17
#